data_3bae29849bbb7a2e24a8fe154c46ab22
#
_entry.id   3bae29849bbb7a2e24a8fe154c46ab22
#
_cell.length_a   1.000
_cell.length_b   1.000
_cell.length_c   1.000
_cell.angle_alpha   90.00
_cell.angle_beta   90.00
_cell.angle_gamma   90.00
#
_symmetry.space_group_name_H-M   'P 1'
#
loop_
_entity.id
_entity.type
_entity.pdbx_description
1 polymer ?
#
loop_
_entity_poly.entity_id
_entity_poly.type
_entity_poly.pdbx_seq_one_letter_code
_entity_poly.pdbx_strand_id
1 'polypeptide(L)'
;MNRIWLHDAVLADPEASAEIASSLLIEDGRIAARIGPGDPAPADSEAISLGGARLTPGFVDVHFHGELAACRVDDAASALRRASASLARHGVTAFLATTVAWPAPELRLRIERLASALAETQWPGAVPIGLHLEGPWIRPEAAGAQPPDGIRPYDPAEGAAIFDRAGSALRLVTLAPELPGARRLEADLARRGVAIAVGHTLATASDLQDSLANGACHATHLFNAMGSLRHREPAPAARADGFAGLVLAEEQLGCDVIADGAHVHPDWLRLAARTKRSRLILISDRIDVPEATAATPMWLSADRLTSDGIAWRLPGGRLAGSLLTLDAAIRNVESWRVMSPGEAVAACTLRPARLLGIERQHGTLRVGARADLVALSDAGDVIATWVGGREVFRAKPR
;
A
#
# COMPACT_ATOMS: atom_id res chain seq x y z
N MET A 1 -16.37 27.93 9.92
CA MET A 1 -15.43 26.88 10.42
C MET A 1 -16.23 25.60 10.59
N ASN A 2 -15.86 24.52 9.96
CA ASN A 2 -16.50 23.23 10.17
C ASN A 2 -15.83 22.57 11.39
N ARG A 3 -16.56 22.50 12.52
CA ARG A 3 -16.09 21.92 13.77
C ARG A 3 -16.87 20.64 14.05
N ILE A 4 -16.20 19.52 14.16
CA ILE A 4 -16.79 18.21 14.41
C ILE A 4 -16.16 17.64 15.68
N TRP A 5 -16.99 17.20 16.62
CA TRP A 5 -16.56 16.50 17.81
C TRP A 5 -16.94 15.03 17.71
N LEU A 6 -15.94 14.18 17.42
CA LEU A 6 -16.07 12.73 17.45
C LEU A 6 -15.87 12.26 18.90
N HIS A 7 -16.93 11.81 19.55
CA HIS A 7 -16.90 11.43 20.96
C HIS A 7 -17.35 9.99 21.18
N ASP A 8 -17.21 9.52 22.42
CA ASP A 8 -17.54 8.16 22.80
C ASP A 8 -16.78 7.16 21.93
N ALA A 9 -15.44 7.29 21.92
CA ALA A 9 -14.52 6.50 21.12
C ALA A 9 -13.38 5.92 21.96
N VAL A 10 -12.79 4.85 21.46
CA VAL A 10 -11.53 4.30 21.95
C VAL A 10 -10.45 4.62 20.90
N LEU A 11 -9.52 5.52 21.25
CA LEU A 11 -8.46 5.91 20.32
C LEU A 11 -7.40 4.82 20.22
N ALA A 12 -7.23 4.24 19.05
CA ALA A 12 -6.15 3.31 18.69
C ALA A 12 -5.05 4.09 17.97
N ASP A 13 -4.27 4.85 18.74
CA ASP A 13 -3.17 5.62 18.23
C ASP A 13 -1.93 4.73 18.04
N PRO A 14 -1.39 4.59 16.82
CA PRO A 14 -0.22 3.74 16.57
C PRO A 14 1.07 4.24 17.25
N GLU A 15 1.05 5.44 17.84
CA GLU A 15 2.17 6.01 18.60
C GLU A 15 2.00 5.90 20.11
N ALA A 16 0.84 5.47 20.57
CA ALA A 16 0.58 5.23 21.98
C ALA A 16 0.86 3.77 22.36
N SER A 17 1.17 3.56 23.64
CA SER A 17 1.40 2.22 24.19
C SER A 17 0.11 1.43 24.46
N ALA A 18 -1.04 2.12 24.51
CA ALA A 18 -2.35 1.54 24.79
C ALA A 18 -3.48 2.35 24.11
N GLU A 19 -4.58 1.70 23.86
CA GLU A 19 -5.83 2.35 23.46
C GLU A 19 -6.43 3.10 24.65
N ILE A 20 -6.97 4.30 24.39
CA ILE A 20 -7.47 5.19 25.45
C ILE A 20 -8.86 5.70 25.06
N ALA A 21 -9.84 5.55 25.99
CA ALA A 21 -11.13 6.21 25.85
C ALA A 21 -10.95 7.74 25.77
N SER A 22 -11.36 8.35 24.67
CA SER A 22 -11.14 9.78 24.42
C SER A 22 -12.00 10.25 23.23
N SER A 23 -11.94 11.54 22.94
CA SER A 23 -12.63 12.16 21.80
C SER A 23 -11.66 12.99 20.99
N LEU A 24 -12.03 13.29 19.74
CA LEU A 24 -11.29 14.19 18.87
C LEU A 24 -12.14 15.39 18.47
N LEU A 25 -11.57 16.58 18.57
CA LEU A 25 -12.11 17.77 17.93
C LEU A 25 -11.41 17.94 16.58
N ILE A 26 -12.20 18.06 15.53
CA ILE A 26 -11.77 18.34 14.17
C ILE A 26 -12.15 19.77 13.82
N GLU A 27 -11.21 20.55 13.32
CA GLU A 27 -11.43 21.89 12.81
C GLU A 27 -10.76 22.03 11.43
N ASP A 28 -11.51 22.51 10.45
CA ASP A 28 -11.01 22.77 9.10
C ASP A 28 -10.20 21.58 8.50
N GLY A 29 -10.68 20.36 8.73
CA GLY A 29 -10.09 19.15 8.21
C GLY A 29 -8.86 18.63 8.95
N ARG A 30 -8.55 19.17 10.13
CA ARG A 30 -7.42 18.77 10.97
C ARG A 30 -7.87 18.39 12.38
N ILE A 31 -7.09 17.54 13.03
CA ILE A 31 -7.26 17.24 14.45
C ILE A 31 -6.83 18.47 15.25
N ALA A 32 -7.80 19.18 15.84
CA ALA A 32 -7.54 20.39 16.62
C ALA A 32 -7.19 20.08 18.08
N ALA A 33 -7.85 19.07 18.67
CA ALA A 33 -7.60 18.65 20.04
C ALA A 33 -7.95 17.17 20.27
N ARG A 34 -7.33 16.60 21.31
CA ARG A 34 -7.80 15.38 21.99
C ARG A 34 -8.47 15.80 23.28
N ILE A 35 -9.64 15.25 23.54
CA ILE A 35 -10.48 15.64 24.65
C ILE A 35 -10.66 14.40 25.56
N GLY A 36 -10.22 14.54 26.80
CA GLY A 36 -10.26 13.45 27.78
C GLY A 36 -11.66 13.08 28.23
N PRO A 37 -11.84 11.90 28.85
CA PRO A 37 -13.10 11.55 29.48
C PRO A 37 -13.43 12.55 30.62
N GLY A 38 -14.64 13.13 30.60
CA GLY A 38 -15.09 14.10 31.58
C GLY A 38 -14.75 15.56 31.29
N ASP A 39 -13.96 15.84 30.25
CA ASP A 39 -13.77 17.21 29.78
C ASP A 39 -15.07 17.75 29.15
N PRO A 40 -15.32 19.06 29.22
CA PRO A 40 -16.53 19.66 28.66
C PRO A 40 -16.57 19.51 27.14
N ALA A 41 -17.77 19.27 26.61
CA ALA A 41 -18.01 19.25 25.18
C ALA A 41 -17.57 20.57 24.52
N PRO A 42 -16.86 20.54 23.38
CA PRO A 42 -16.49 21.76 22.67
C PRO A 42 -17.73 22.54 22.23
N ALA A 43 -17.77 23.83 22.56
CA ALA A 43 -18.84 24.70 22.10
C ALA A 43 -18.83 24.81 20.55
N ASP A 44 -20.00 25.04 19.98
CA ASP A 44 -20.18 25.28 18.53
C ASP A 44 -19.60 24.18 17.60
N SER A 45 -19.65 22.92 18.05
CA SER A 45 -19.24 21.77 17.25
C SER A 45 -20.42 20.82 16.96
N GLU A 46 -20.41 20.21 15.78
CA GLU A 46 -21.29 19.08 15.48
C GLU A 46 -20.80 17.85 16.24
N ALA A 47 -21.65 17.35 17.14
CA ALA A 47 -21.32 16.19 17.96
C ALA A 47 -21.74 14.88 17.26
N ILE A 48 -20.78 13.97 17.11
CA ILE A 48 -21.00 12.65 16.52
C ILE A 48 -20.53 11.60 17.53
N SER A 49 -21.48 10.85 18.12
CA SER A 49 -21.14 9.71 18.97
C SER A 49 -20.69 8.52 18.13
N LEU A 50 -19.63 7.87 18.54
CA LEU A 50 -19.09 6.67 17.93
C LEU A 50 -19.47 5.39 18.68
N GLY A 51 -20.24 5.50 19.80
CA GLY A 51 -20.81 4.36 20.53
C GLY A 51 -19.76 3.39 21.07
N GLY A 52 -18.60 3.88 21.49
CA GLY A 52 -17.48 3.05 21.95
C GLY A 52 -16.59 2.48 20.85
N ALA A 53 -16.86 2.80 19.59
CA ALA A 53 -16.05 2.29 18.47
C ALA A 53 -14.57 2.65 18.57
N ARG A 54 -13.72 1.79 18.04
CA ARG A 54 -12.28 2.00 17.93
C ARG A 54 -11.99 3.02 16.82
N LEU A 55 -11.46 4.18 17.18
CA LEU A 55 -11.09 5.25 16.24
C LEU A 55 -9.59 5.22 15.96
N THR A 56 -9.24 5.00 14.70
CA THR A 56 -7.85 4.90 14.23
C THR A 56 -7.54 6.03 13.25
N PRO A 57 -6.24 6.31 12.98
CA PRO A 57 -5.88 7.05 11.75
C PRO A 57 -6.42 6.31 10.54
N GLY A 58 -6.65 7.03 9.45
CA GLY A 58 -7.00 6.47 8.17
C GLY A 58 -5.89 5.58 7.61
N PHE A 59 -6.28 4.49 6.95
CA PHE A 59 -5.34 3.54 6.35
C PHE A 59 -4.66 4.16 5.13
N VAL A 60 -3.40 3.78 4.91
CA VAL A 60 -2.56 4.20 3.78
C VAL A 60 -2.15 2.95 3.01
N ASP A 61 -2.64 2.79 1.79
CA ASP A 61 -2.29 1.65 0.93
C ASP A 61 -1.22 2.06 -0.07
N VAL A 62 0.00 1.57 0.09
CA VAL A 62 1.13 1.93 -0.76
C VAL A 62 1.28 1.03 -1.99
N HIS A 63 0.43 -0.02 -2.10
CA HIS A 63 0.45 -0.95 -3.22
C HIS A 63 -0.98 -1.38 -3.59
N PHE A 64 -1.59 -0.64 -4.50
CA PHE A 64 -2.96 -0.86 -4.95
C PHE A 64 -3.07 -0.64 -6.47
N HIS A 65 -3.40 -1.69 -7.19
CA HIS A 65 -3.61 -1.65 -8.63
C HIS A 65 -5.06 -1.29 -9.00
N GLY A 66 -6.04 -1.89 -8.32
CA GLY A 66 -7.44 -1.72 -8.64
C GLY A 66 -7.76 -2.05 -10.10
N GLU A 67 -8.62 -1.26 -10.71
CA GLU A 67 -8.92 -1.35 -12.14
C GLU A 67 -7.79 -0.79 -13.03
N LEU A 68 -6.81 -0.05 -12.46
CA LEU A 68 -5.74 0.59 -13.23
C LEU A 68 -4.89 -0.42 -14.00
N ALA A 69 -4.72 -1.63 -13.44
CA ALA A 69 -4.01 -2.71 -14.12
C ALA A 69 -4.70 -3.18 -15.40
N ALA A 70 -6.03 -3.04 -15.49
CA ALA A 70 -6.85 -3.61 -16.56
C ALA A 70 -7.62 -2.59 -17.40
N CYS A 71 -7.75 -1.32 -16.94
CA CYS A 71 -8.53 -0.31 -17.65
C CYS A 71 -7.83 0.18 -18.92
N ARG A 72 -8.62 0.75 -19.83
CA ARG A 72 -8.08 1.51 -20.98
C ARG A 72 -7.31 2.73 -20.45
N VAL A 73 -6.29 3.15 -21.18
CA VAL A 73 -5.48 4.31 -20.80
C VAL A 73 -6.31 5.59 -20.65
N ASP A 74 -7.35 5.77 -21.47
CA ASP A 74 -8.24 6.94 -21.42
C ASP A 74 -9.18 6.91 -20.20
N ASP A 75 -9.38 5.74 -19.58
CA ASP A 75 -10.25 5.56 -18.42
C ASP A 75 -9.51 5.71 -17.07
N ALA A 76 -8.21 6.00 -17.09
CA ALA A 76 -7.37 6.04 -15.89
C ALA A 76 -7.90 7.00 -14.80
N ALA A 77 -8.33 8.20 -15.16
CA ALA A 77 -8.91 9.15 -14.22
C ALA A 77 -10.23 8.64 -13.61
N SER A 78 -11.09 8.03 -14.42
CA SER A 78 -12.34 7.44 -13.94
C SER A 78 -12.08 6.23 -13.04
N ALA A 79 -11.10 5.38 -13.37
CA ALA A 79 -10.68 4.26 -12.55
C ALA A 79 -10.15 4.73 -11.18
N LEU A 80 -9.34 5.80 -11.13
CA LEU A 80 -8.90 6.41 -9.86
C LEU A 80 -10.07 6.92 -9.02
N ARG A 81 -11.09 7.54 -9.62
CA ARG A 81 -12.28 8.00 -8.89
C ARG A 81 -13.10 6.84 -8.32
N ARG A 82 -13.25 5.75 -9.07
CA ARG A 82 -13.91 4.53 -8.56
C ARG A 82 -13.09 3.91 -7.43
N ALA A 83 -11.77 3.80 -7.60
CA ALA A 83 -10.85 3.34 -6.56
C ALA A 83 -10.98 4.18 -5.29
N SER A 84 -10.96 5.52 -5.41
CA SER A 84 -11.13 6.45 -4.30
C SER A 84 -12.40 6.16 -3.49
N ALA A 85 -13.55 6.01 -4.15
CA ALA A 85 -14.82 5.72 -3.50
C ALA A 85 -14.87 4.31 -2.88
N SER A 86 -14.31 3.31 -3.57
CA SER A 86 -14.27 1.92 -3.10
C SER A 86 -13.38 1.78 -1.88
N LEU A 87 -12.16 2.30 -1.92
CA LEU A 87 -11.16 2.20 -0.85
C LEU A 87 -11.63 2.83 0.46
N ALA A 88 -12.37 3.93 0.40
CA ALA A 88 -12.93 4.58 1.60
C ALA A 88 -13.90 3.68 2.38
N ARG A 89 -14.58 2.74 1.71
CA ARG A 89 -15.47 1.75 2.37
C ARG A 89 -14.69 0.76 3.24
N HIS A 90 -13.39 0.64 2.98
CA HIS A 90 -12.46 -0.25 3.67
C HIS A 90 -11.46 0.51 4.54
N GLY A 91 -11.79 1.77 4.90
CA GLY A 91 -10.99 2.59 5.80
C GLY A 91 -9.74 3.20 5.20
N VAL A 92 -9.47 3.00 3.90
CA VAL A 92 -8.33 3.66 3.24
C VAL A 92 -8.67 5.12 3.01
N THR A 93 -7.78 6.00 3.42
CA THR A 93 -7.91 7.46 3.26
C THR A 93 -6.88 8.03 2.30
N ALA A 94 -5.77 7.31 2.11
CA ALA A 94 -4.72 7.67 1.17
C ALA A 94 -4.16 6.42 0.50
N PHE A 95 -3.78 6.49 -0.78
CA PHE A 95 -3.20 5.36 -1.49
C PHE A 95 -2.24 5.79 -2.60
N LEU A 96 -1.35 4.89 -3.00
CA LEU A 96 -0.58 5.02 -4.24
C LEU A 96 -1.27 4.26 -5.37
N ALA A 97 -1.42 4.92 -6.52
CA ALA A 97 -1.86 4.28 -7.74
C ALA A 97 -0.69 3.47 -8.30
N THR A 98 -0.78 2.14 -8.23
CA THR A 98 0.29 1.24 -8.63
C THR A 98 0.14 0.85 -10.10
N THR A 99 1.22 1.04 -10.86
CA THR A 99 1.31 0.61 -12.27
C THR A 99 1.76 -0.84 -12.37
N VAL A 100 1.65 -1.40 -13.56
CA VAL A 100 2.29 -2.66 -13.94
C VAL A 100 3.36 -2.41 -15.00
N ALA A 101 4.16 -3.42 -15.32
CA ALA A 101 5.22 -3.34 -16.32
C ALA A 101 4.67 -3.26 -17.76
N TRP A 102 3.99 -2.18 -18.12
CA TRP A 102 3.54 -1.96 -19.50
C TRP A 102 4.70 -1.70 -20.47
N PRO A 103 4.50 -2.02 -21.78
CA PRO A 103 5.41 -1.58 -22.83
C PRO A 103 5.68 -0.07 -22.76
N ALA A 104 6.88 0.36 -23.15
CA ALA A 104 7.37 1.71 -22.92
C ALA A 104 6.45 2.85 -23.42
N PRO A 105 5.85 2.78 -24.62
CA PRO A 105 4.93 3.83 -25.08
C PRO A 105 3.67 3.92 -24.23
N GLU A 106 3.11 2.77 -23.86
CA GLU A 106 1.90 2.68 -23.05
C GLU A 106 2.15 3.16 -21.63
N LEU A 107 3.24 2.71 -20.98
CA LEU A 107 3.61 3.14 -19.63
C LEU A 107 3.74 4.67 -19.57
N ARG A 108 4.44 5.29 -20.51
CA ARG A 108 4.59 6.75 -20.56
C ARG A 108 3.25 7.48 -20.64
N LEU A 109 2.36 7.01 -21.52
CA LEU A 109 1.04 7.62 -21.69
C LEU A 109 0.17 7.46 -20.42
N ARG A 110 0.20 6.27 -19.80
CA ARG A 110 -0.53 6.02 -18.55
C ARG A 110 -0.02 6.88 -17.40
N ILE A 111 1.30 7.01 -17.24
CA ILE A 111 1.89 7.88 -16.21
C ILE A 111 1.46 9.33 -16.43
N GLU A 112 1.48 9.84 -17.66
CA GLU A 112 1.03 11.18 -17.98
C GLU A 112 -0.45 11.40 -17.60
N ARG A 113 -1.34 10.45 -17.94
CA ARG A 113 -2.76 10.50 -17.59
C ARG A 113 -3.00 10.42 -16.08
N LEU A 114 -2.30 9.51 -15.41
CA LEU A 114 -2.41 9.35 -13.96
C LEU A 114 -1.86 10.58 -13.23
N ALA A 115 -0.69 11.09 -13.60
CA ALA A 115 -0.11 12.29 -13.00
C ALA A 115 -1.02 13.52 -13.19
N SER A 116 -1.63 13.65 -14.37
CA SER A 116 -2.62 14.70 -14.63
C SER A 116 -3.86 14.55 -13.73
N ALA A 117 -4.39 13.34 -13.58
CA ALA A 117 -5.55 13.07 -12.71
C ALA A 117 -5.24 13.31 -11.24
N LEU A 118 -4.02 12.98 -10.78
CA LEU A 118 -3.58 13.22 -9.39
C LEU A 118 -3.51 14.71 -9.02
N ALA A 119 -3.45 15.62 -9.99
CA ALA A 119 -3.52 17.05 -9.74
C ALA A 119 -4.93 17.53 -9.33
N GLU A 120 -5.96 16.68 -9.45
CA GLU A 120 -7.30 17.00 -8.97
C GLU A 120 -7.31 17.11 -7.43
N THR A 121 -8.08 18.08 -6.92
CA THR A 121 -8.11 18.38 -5.48
C THR A 121 -9.30 17.77 -4.74
N GLN A 122 -10.30 17.26 -5.48
CA GLN A 122 -11.52 16.70 -4.89
C GLN A 122 -11.72 15.24 -5.30
N TRP A 123 -11.67 14.37 -4.30
CA TRP A 123 -11.87 12.94 -4.45
C TRP A 123 -13.13 12.48 -3.70
N PRO A 124 -13.88 11.51 -4.22
CA PRO A 124 -15.10 11.02 -3.57
C PRO A 124 -14.84 10.29 -2.24
N GLY A 125 -13.64 9.77 -2.05
CA GLY A 125 -13.23 9.00 -0.88
C GLY A 125 -11.75 9.13 -0.58
N ALA A 126 -11.01 8.03 -0.62
CA ALA A 126 -9.56 7.99 -0.43
C ALA A 126 -8.81 8.89 -1.42
N VAL A 127 -7.79 9.57 -0.97
CA VAL A 127 -6.98 10.46 -1.82
C VAL A 127 -5.83 9.66 -2.44
N PRO A 128 -5.70 9.62 -3.77
CA PRO A 128 -4.49 9.11 -4.39
C PRO A 128 -3.35 10.13 -4.17
N ILE A 129 -2.34 9.75 -3.39
CA ILE A 129 -1.26 10.64 -2.95
C ILE A 129 0.00 10.50 -3.80
N GLY A 130 -0.05 9.73 -4.87
CA GLY A 130 1.04 9.56 -5.81
C GLY A 130 0.97 8.27 -6.58
N LEU A 131 2.08 8.00 -7.29
CA LEU A 131 2.28 6.80 -8.09
C LEU A 131 3.29 5.88 -7.43
N HIS A 132 3.02 4.59 -7.52
CA HIS A 132 3.98 3.52 -7.33
C HIS A 132 4.22 2.85 -8.67
N LEU A 133 5.47 2.84 -9.16
CA LEU A 133 5.85 2.07 -10.34
C LEU A 133 6.31 0.69 -9.90
N GLU A 134 5.51 -0.33 -10.14
CA GLU A 134 5.92 -1.71 -9.95
C GLU A 134 6.52 -2.23 -11.26
N GLY A 135 7.83 -2.19 -11.34
CA GLY A 135 8.54 -2.31 -12.61
C GLY A 135 8.46 -1.03 -13.46
N PRO A 136 8.82 -1.09 -14.73
CA PRO A 136 9.11 -2.25 -15.59
C PRO A 136 10.51 -2.87 -15.42
N TRP A 137 11.35 -2.30 -14.58
CA TRP A 137 12.75 -2.68 -14.36
C TRP A 137 12.84 -3.82 -13.33
N ILE A 138 12.23 -4.94 -13.67
CA ILE A 138 12.12 -6.14 -12.83
C ILE A 138 12.67 -7.36 -13.57
N ARG A 139 12.92 -8.44 -12.82
CA ARG A 139 13.51 -9.66 -13.36
C ARG A 139 12.48 -10.49 -14.14
N PRO A 140 12.71 -10.86 -15.43
CA PRO A 140 11.77 -11.67 -16.19
C PRO A 140 11.41 -13.00 -15.51
N GLU A 141 12.39 -13.67 -14.90
CA GLU A 141 12.19 -14.95 -14.21
C GLU A 141 11.44 -14.81 -12.88
N ALA A 142 11.34 -13.58 -12.36
CA ALA A 142 10.56 -13.22 -11.18
C ALA A 142 9.36 -12.32 -11.53
N ALA A 143 8.88 -12.36 -12.77
CA ALA A 143 7.80 -11.51 -13.27
C ALA A 143 6.49 -11.64 -12.47
N GLY A 144 6.23 -12.78 -11.82
CA GLY A 144 4.93 -12.99 -11.21
C GLY A 144 3.81 -12.93 -12.24
N ALA A 145 2.86 -12.03 -12.06
CA ALA A 145 1.77 -11.75 -13.01
C ALA A 145 2.02 -10.50 -13.87
N GLN A 146 3.18 -9.88 -13.78
CA GLN A 146 3.52 -8.70 -14.59
C GLN A 146 3.55 -9.04 -16.08
N PRO A 147 3.08 -8.14 -16.98
CA PRO A 147 3.09 -8.36 -18.41
C PRO A 147 4.53 -8.51 -18.94
N PRO A 148 4.88 -9.63 -19.55
CA PRO A 148 6.26 -9.92 -19.94
C PRO A 148 6.80 -8.98 -21.01
N ASP A 149 5.92 -8.47 -21.88
CA ASP A 149 6.31 -7.57 -23.00
C ASP A 149 6.75 -6.18 -22.51
N GLY A 150 6.46 -5.86 -21.28
CA GLY A 150 6.84 -4.58 -20.67
C GLY A 150 8.12 -4.65 -19.84
N ILE A 151 8.55 -5.86 -19.44
CA ILE A 151 9.71 -6.06 -18.56
C ILE A 151 11.00 -5.81 -19.34
N ARG A 152 11.89 -4.98 -18.79
CA ARG A 152 13.13 -4.57 -19.45
C ARG A 152 14.18 -4.03 -18.49
N PRO A 153 15.47 -4.01 -18.88
CA PRO A 153 16.52 -3.29 -18.16
C PRO A 153 16.26 -1.78 -18.16
N TYR A 154 16.92 -1.07 -17.23
CA TYR A 154 16.83 0.38 -17.17
C TYR A 154 17.59 1.05 -18.32
N ASP A 155 16.89 1.90 -19.05
CA ASP A 155 17.45 2.86 -20.00
C ASP A 155 17.31 4.27 -19.42
N PRO A 156 18.43 5.04 -19.26
CA PRO A 156 18.39 6.37 -18.66
C PRO A 156 17.55 7.39 -19.42
N ALA A 157 17.47 7.28 -20.75
CA ALA A 157 16.67 8.21 -21.57
C ALA A 157 15.17 7.92 -21.38
N GLU A 158 14.80 6.65 -21.34
CA GLU A 158 13.44 6.24 -21.02
C GLU A 158 13.06 6.64 -19.58
N GLY A 159 13.94 6.37 -18.61
CA GLY A 159 13.73 6.74 -17.21
C GLY A 159 13.51 8.23 -17.05
N ALA A 160 14.35 9.07 -17.67
CA ALA A 160 14.18 10.52 -17.64
C ALA A 160 12.80 10.93 -18.19
N ALA A 161 12.38 10.37 -19.32
CA ALA A 161 11.08 10.67 -19.93
C ALA A 161 9.90 10.23 -19.04
N ILE A 162 10.02 9.13 -18.29
CA ILE A 162 9.02 8.67 -17.33
C ILE A 162 8.99 9.60 -16.12
N PHE A 163 10.14 9.92 -15.53
CA PHE A 163 10.24 10.75 -14.33
C PHE A 163 9.80 12.19 -14.57
N ASP A 164 10.07 12.74 -15.74
CA ASP A 164 9.63 14.09 -16.11
C ASP A 164 8.09 14.16 -16.22
N ARG A 165 7.44 13.11 -16.74
CA ARG A 165 5.98 13.03 -16.81
C ARG A 165 5.32 12.79 -15.47
N ALA A 166 5.91 11.94 -14.65
CA ALA A 166 5.41 11.66 -13.32
C ALA A 166 5.59 12.85 -12.36
N GLY A 167 6.66 13.62 -12.54
CA GLY A 167 7.00 14.76 -11.69
C GLY A 167 7.01 14.39 -10.21
N SER A 168 6.42 15.23 -9.38
CA SER A 168 6.29 15.01 -7.93
C SER A 168 5.28 13.93 -7.55
N ALA A 169 4.50 13.42 -8.51
CA ALA A 169 3.56 12.33 -8.26
C ALA A 169 4.27 10.98 -8.04
N LEU A 170 5.50 10.80 -8.55
CA LEU A 170 6.24 9.56 -8.33
C LEU A 170 6.72 9.47 -6.88
N ARG A 171 6.27 8.46 -6.15
CA ARG A 171 6.57 8.32 -4.72
C ARG A 171 7.32 7.04 -4.38
N LEU A 172 7.11 5.97 -5.13
CA LEU A 172 7.68 4.65 -4.87
C LEU A 172 8.00 3.97 -6.19
N VAL A 173 9.13 3.25 -6.26
CA VAL A 173 9.48 2.39 -7.40
C VAL A 173 9.96 1.05 -6.89
N THR A 174 9.36 -0.02 -7.42
CA THR A 174 9.83 -1.40 -7.24
C THR A 174 10.71 -1.81 -8.42
N LEU A 175 11.91 -2.30 -8.12
CA LEU A 175 12.91 -2.71 -9.10
C LEU A 175 13.65 -3.97 -8.67
N ALA A 176 14.30 -4.64 -9.64
CA ALA A 176 15.23 -5.73 -9.41
C ALA A 176 16.68 -5.18 -9.44
N PRO A 177 17.41 -5.18 -8.31
CA PRO A 177 18.69 -4.50 -8.19
C PRO A 177 19.83 -5.18 -8.96
N GLU A 178 19.68 -6.45 -9.31
CA GLU A 178 20.66 -7.21 -10.10
C GLU A 178 20.62 -6.90 -11.60
N LEU A 179 19.64 -6.13 -12.09
CA LEU A 179 19.50 -5.85 -13.51
C LEU A 179 20.53 -4.81 -14.01
N PRO A 180 20.95 -4.91 -15.29
CA PRO A 180 21.75 -3.88 -15.91
C PRO A 180 21.11 -2.49 -15.79
N GLY A 181 21.86 -1.52 -15.31
CA GLY A 181 21.41 -0.14 -15.13
C GLY A 181 20.71 0.13 -13.78
N ALA A 182 20.44 -0.88 -12.93
CA ALA A 182 19.75 -0.70 -11.65
C ALA A 182 20.43 0.33 -10.73
N ARG A 183 21.74 0.29 -10.57
CA ARG A 183 22.50 1.29 -9.78
C ARG A 183 22.29 2.73 -10.29
N ARG A 184 22.21 2.91 -11.61
CA ARG A 184 21.92 4.22 -12.18
C ARG A 184 20.48 4.65 -11.90
N LEU A 185 19.52 3.71 -12.02
CA LEU A 185 18.13 3.94 -11.68
C LEU A 185 17.98 4.36 -10.20
N GLU A 186 18.58 3.63 -9.28
CA GLU A 186 18.56 3.94 -7.85
C GLU A 186 19.12 5.34 -7.57
N ALA A 187 20.25 5.70 -8.19
CA ALA A 187 20.82 7.04 -8.06
C ALA A 187 19.89 8.13 -8.64
N ASP A 188 19.18 7.85 -9.75
CA ASP A 188 18.23 8.78 -10.35
C ASP A 188 16.99 8.97 -9.47
N LEU A 189 16.50 7.92 -8.81
CA LEU A 189 15.38 7.95 -7.87
C LEU A 189 15.74 8.65 -6.55
N ALA A 190 16.90 8.33 -5.97
CA ALA A 190 17.39 8.94 -4.74
C ALA A 190 17.52 10.47 -4.87
N ARG A 191 18.03 10.96 -6.00
CA ARG A 191 18.12 12.42 -6.27
C ARG A 191 16.75 13.10 -6.33
N ARG A 192 15.70 12.36 -6.63
CA ARG A 192 14.31 12.86 -6.69
C ARG A 192 13.55 12.68 -5.39
N GLY A 193 14.17 12.06 -4.37
CA GLY A 193 13.51 11.73 -3.10
C GLY A 193 12.40 10.68 -3.24
N VAL A 194 12.48 9.83 -4.26
CA VAL A 194 11.55 8.73 -4.51
C VAL A 194 12.00 7.53 -3.68
N ALA A 195 11.07 6.90 -2.94
CA ALA A 195 11.36 5.70 -2.19
C ALA A 195 11.70 4.53 -3.13
N ILE A 196 12.74 3.76 -2.77
CA ILE A 196 13.23 2.64 -3.56
C ILE A 196 12.85 1.34 -2.86
N ALA A 197 12.06 0.51 -3.54
CA ALA A 197 11.74 -0.83 -3.10
C ALA A 197 12.38 -1.87 -4.02
N VAL A 198 12.88 -2.96 -3.44
CA VAL A 198 13.41 -4.10 -4.16
C VAL A 198 12.35 -5.21 -4.20
N GLY A 199 12.09 -5.74 -5.39
CA GLY A 199 11.07 -6.78 -5.59
C GLY A 199 11.13 -7.33 -7.01
N HIS A 200 10.37 -8.40 -7.28
CA HIS A 200 10.42 -9.08 -8.57
C HIS A 200 11.87 -9.41 -8.97
N THR A 201 12.60 -10.06 -8.08
CA THR A 201 14.07 -10.15 -8.11
C THR A 201 14.56 -11.54 -7.74
N LEU A 202 15.73 -11.88 -8.25
CA LEU A 202 16.55 -13.03 -7.83
C LEU A 202 17.92 -12.56 -7.33
N ALA A 203 17.97 -11.34 -6.79
CA ALA A 203 19.19 -10.68 -6.34
C ALA A 203 19.93 -11.51 -5.28
N THR A 204 21.24 -11.39 -5.32
CA THR A 204 22.16 -11.98 -4.33
C THR A 204 22.32 -11.06 -3.11
N ALA A 205 23.00 -11.53 -2.08
CA ALA A 205 23.36 -10.70 -0.93
C ALA A 205 24.21 -9.49 -1.33
N SER A 206 25.11 -9.63 -2.30
CA SER A 206 25.91 -8.51 -2.82
C SER A 206 25.05 -7.46 -3.51
N ASP A 207 24.10 -7.89 -4.37
CA ASP A 207 23.19 -6.98 -5.04
C ASP A 207 22.33 -6.19 -4.05
N LEU A 208 21.87 -6.86 -2.98
CA LEU A 208 21.10 -6.20 -1.91
C LEU A 208 21.95 -5.17 -1.17
N GLN A 209 23.19 -5.51 -0.79
CA GLN A 209 24.08 -4.57 -0.09
C GLN A 209 24.40 -3.35 -0.95
N ASP A 210 24.64 -3.53 -2.25
CA ASP A 210 24.85 -2.45 -3.20
C ASP A 210 23.59 -1.56 -3.30
N SER A 211 22.41 -2.17 -3.36
CA SER A 211 21.13 -1.45 -3.45
C SER A 211 20.83 -0.65 -2.17
N LEU A 212 21.11 -1.20 -0.99
CA LEU A 212 21.01 -0.49 0.29
C LEU A 212 21.95 0.73 0.33
N ALA A 213 23.19 0.56 -0.14
CA ALA A 213 24.15 1.67 -0.24
C ALA A 213 23.66 2.78 -1.20
N ASN A 214 22.83 2.44 -2.18
CA ASN A 214 22.22 3.36 -3.13
C ASN A 214 20.85 3.93 -2.66
N GLY A 215 20.40 3.58 -1.46
CA GLY A 215 19.19 4.15 -0.84
C GLY A 215 17.94 3.28 -0.91
N ALA A 216 18.04 2.01 -1.31
CA ALA A 216 16.91 1.09 -1.16
C ALA A 216 16.54 0.95 0.32
N CYS A 217 15.25 1.07 0.62
CA CYS A 217 14.75 1.10 2.01
C CYS A 217 13.60 0.13 2.26
N HIS A 218 13.08 -0.52 1.23
CA HIS A 218 11.90 -1.37 1.30
C HIS A 218 12.01 -2.60 0.39
N ALA A 219 11.28 -3.67 0.72
CA ALA A 219 11.10 -4.83 -0.14
C ALA A 219 9.62 -5.06 -0.40
N THR A 220 9.24 -5.19 -1.66
CA THR A 220 7.86 -5.30 -2.11
C THR A 220 7.34 -6.73 -1.92
N HIS A 221 6.10 -6.87 -1.41
CA HIS A 221 5.31 -8.10 -1.18
C HIS A 221 6.18 -9.33 -0.86
N LEU A 222 6.89 -9.21 0.27
CA LEU A 222 7.82 -10.24 0.76
C LEU A 222 7.24 -11.66 0.60
N PHE A 223 8.05 -12.58 0.10
CA PHE A 223 7.78 -13.96 -0.29
C PHE A 223 7.16 -14.16 -1.68
N ASN A 224 6.71 -13.09 -2.36
CA ASN A 224 6.09 -13.18 -3.68
C ASN A 224 7.04 -12.64 -4.76
N ALA A 225 7.07 -13.29 -5.92
CA ALA A 225 7.88 -12.90 -7.07
C ALA A 225 9.37 -12.62 -6.72
N MET A 226 9.94 -13.42 -5.82
CA MET A 226 11.35 -13.35 -5.41
C MET A 226 11.86 -14.75 -5.07
N GLY A 227 13.17 -14.92 -5.06
CA GLY A 227 13.78 -16.19 -4.68
C GLY A 227 13.25 -16.67 -3.32
N SER A 228 12.69 -17.88 -3.30
CA SER A 228 12.11 -18.46 -2.09
C SER A 228 13.20 -19.11 -1.21
N LEU A 229 12.89 -19.32 0.09
CA LEU A 229 13.71 -20.13 1.00
C LEU A 229 13.78 -21.63 0.59
N ARG A 230 13.23 -21.99 -0.57
CA ARG A 230 13.28 -23.37 -1.09
C ARG A 230 14.58 -23.61 -1.85
N HIS A 231 15.19 -24.77 -1.57
CA HIS A 231 16.33 -25.33 -2.27
C HIS A 231 16.14 -25.39 -3.80
N ARG A 232 17.13 -24.91 -4.53
CA ARG A 232 17.52 -25.45 -5.83
C ARG A 232 18.94 -25.99 -5.69
N GLU A 233 19.08 -27.32 -5.79
CA GLU A 233 20.30 -28.13 -5.95
C GLU A 233 21.52 -27.83 -5.02
N PRO A 234 22.30 -28.83 -4.67
CA PRO A 234 23.33 -28.70 -3.64
C PRO A 234 24.47 -27.81 -4.06
N ALA A 235 24.53 -26.61 -3.51
CA ALA A 235 25.75 -25.82 -3.54
C ALA A 235 26.69 -26.29 -2.41
N PRO A 236 27.99 -26.42 -2.68
CA PRO A 236 28.95 -27.02 -1.73
C PRO A 236 29.34 -26.11 -0.56
N ALA A 237 28.80 -24.96 -0.37
CA ALA A 237 29.10 -24.05 0.73
C ALA A 237 27.91 -23.23 1.15
N ALA A 238 27.85 -22.86 2.43
CA ALA A 238 26.84 -22.07 3.14
C ALA A 238 25.63 -21.58 2.32
N ARG A 239 24.46 -22.11 2.62
CA ARG A 239 23.20 -21.83 1.93
C ARG A 239 22.71 -20.42 2.23
N ALA A 240 22.88 -19.51 1.28
CA ALA A 240 22.20 -18.21 1.27
C ALA A 240 21.00 -18.32 0.30
N ASP A 241 19.92 -18.95 0.74
CA ASP A 241 18.86 -19.37 -0.14
C ASP A 241 17.67 -18.40 -0.13
N GLY A 242 17.57 -17.65 -1.20
CA GLY A 242 16.41 -16.88 -1.54
C GLY A 242 16.43 -15.44 -0.99
N PHE A 243 16.07 -14.52 -1.86
CA PHE A 243 16.03 -13.09 -1.54
C PHE A 243 15.15 -12.76 -0.32
N ALA A 244 14.05 -13.50 -0.12
CA ALA A 244 13.19 -13.34 1.05
C ALA A 244 13.93 -13.55 2.38
N GLY A 245 14.89 -14.51 2.43
CA GLY A 245 15.74 -14.72 3.60
C GLY A 245 16.69 -13.55 3.86
N LEU A 246 17.25 -12.97 2.80
CA LEU A 246 18.11 -11.78 2.91
C LEU A 246 17.31 -10.58 3.43
N VAL A 247 16.08 -10.37 2.91
CA VAL A 247 15.18 -9.32 3.42
C VAL A 247 14.91 -9.51 4.90
N LEU A 248 14.58 -10.73 5.34
CA LEU A 248 14.31 -11.00 6.77
C LEU A 248 15.50 -10.74 7.66
N ALA A 249 16.72 -11.03 7.19
CA ALA A 249 17.96 -10.84 7.93
C ALA A 249 18.41 -9.37 8.01
N GLU A 250 18.04 -8.55 7.02
CA GLU A 250 18.48 -7.15 6.93
C GLU A 250 17.59 -6.24 7.79
N GLU A 251 18.11 -5.76 8.93
CA GLU A 251 17.34 -4.97 9.89
C GLU A 251 16.91 -3.59 9.37
N GLN A 252 17.71 -2.97 8.50
CA GLN A 252 17.44 -1.62 7.99
C GLN A 252 16.37 -1.61 6.90
N LEU A 253 16.20 -2.73 6.19
CA LEU A 253 15.24 -2.84 5.11
C LEU A 253 13.82 -3.10 5.65
N GLY A 254 12.86 -2.24 5.32
CA GLY A 254 11.44 -2.49 5.53
C GLY A 254 10.90 -3.50 4.52
N CYS A 255 9.69 -3.98 4.72
CA CYS A 255 8.97 -4.74 3.71
C CYS A 255 7.47 -4.62 3.87
N ASP A 256 6.74 -4.90 2.81
CA ASP A 256 5.31 -5.11 2.88
C ASP A 256 4.93 -6.58 2.63
N VAL A 257 3.72 -6.94 3.03
CA VAL A 257 3.16 -8.29 2.89
C VAL A 257 1.66 -8.23 2.56
N ILE A 258 1.21 -9.24 1.81
CA ILE A 258 -0.20 -9.47 1.49
C ILE A 258 -0.76 -10.49 2.49
N ALA A 259 -1.60 -10.04 3.42
CA ALA A 259 -2.09 -10.85 4.52
C ALA A 259 -3.47 -11.46 4.20
N ASP A 260 -3.59 -12.14 3.06
CA ASP A 260 -4.82 -12.83 2.62
C ASP A 260 -4.83 -14.35 2.90
N GLY A 261 -3.69 -14.92 3.31
CA GLY A 261 -3.52 -16.35 3.56
C GLY A 261 -3.30 -17.20 2.30
N ALA A 262 -3.45 -16.61 1.10
CA ALA A 262 -3.16 -17.25 -0.18
C ALA A 262 -1.75 -16.89 -0.69
N HIS A 263 -1.39 -15.61 -0.62
CA HIS A 263 -0.06 -15.14 -1.00
C HIS A 263 1.01 -15.52 0.02
N VAL A 264 0.68 -15.42 1.31
CA VAL A 264 1.61 -15.73 2.40
C VAL A 264 0.89 -16.50 3.50
N HIS A 265 1.42 -17.67 3.85
CA HIS A 265 0.90 -18.46 4.97
C HIS A 265 1.08 -17.71 6.30
N PRO A 266 0.12 -17.79 7.25
CA PRO A 266 0.18 -17.07 8.53
C PRO A 266 1.48 -17.29 9.34
N ASP A 267 2.11 -18.45 9.24
CA ASP A 267 3.38 -18.70 9.95
C ASP A 267 4.55 -17.89 9.39
N TRP A 268 4.58 -17.66 8.06
CA TRP A 268 5.57 -16.78 7.43
C TRP A 268 5.30 -15.32 7.73
N LEU A 269 4.02 -14.91 7.79
CA LEU A 269 3.63 -13.58 8.27
C LEU A 269 4.10 -13.36 9.72
N ARG A 270 3.95 -14.38 10.58
CA ARG A 270 4.41 -14.31 11.97
C ARG A 270 5.94 -14.17 12.07
N LEU A 271 6.68 -14.88 11.22
CA LEU A 271 8.13 -14.73 11.14
C LEU A 271 8.50 -13.30 10.70
N ALA A 272 7.88 -12.81 9.61
CA ALA A 272 8.11 -11.45 9.12
C ALA A 272 7.78 -10.38 10.19
N ALA A 273 6.66 -10.52 10.90
CA ALA A 273 6.27 -9.59 11.96
C ALA A 273 7.30 -9.55 13.09
N ARG A 274 7.83 -10.70 13.51
CA ARG A 274 8.85 -10.80 14.56
C ARG A 274 10.20 -10.22 14.17
N THR A 275 10.61 -10.40 12.91
CA THR A 275 11.90 -9.92 12.41
C THR A 275 11.85 -8.45 12.00
N LYS A 276 10.81 -8.02 11.30
CA LYS A 276 10.68 -6.66 10.76
C LYS A 276 10.02 -5.66 11.69
N ARG A 277 9.24 -6.14 12.68
CA ARG A 277 8.65 -5.28 13.72
C ARG A 277 7.99 -4.01 13.15
N SER A 278 8.50 -2.83 13.52
CA SER A 278 7.98 -1.53 13.08
C SER A 278 8.23 -1.21 11.60
N ARG A 279 8.92 -2.08 10.86
CA ARG A 279 9.22 -1.92 9.42
C ARG A 279 8.36 -2.80 8.52
N LEU A 280 7.44 -3.60 9.09
CA LEU A 280 6.49 -4.40 8.32
C LEU A 280 5.23 -3.60 8.03
N ILE A 281 4.85 -3.53 6.76
CA ILE A 281 3.64 -2.85 6.25
C ILE A 281 2.67 -3.91 5.74
N LEU A 282 1.37 -3.70 5.92
CA LEU A 282 0.31 -4.45 5.26
C LEU A 282 -0.14 -3.68 4.01
N ILE A 283 -0.21 -4.37 2.89
CA ILE A 283 -0.70 -3.85 1.62
C ILE A 283 -1.85 -4.70 1.11
N SER A 284 -2.64 -4.15 0.22
CA SER A 284 -3.67 -4.93 -0.44
C SER A 284 -3.14 -5.71 -1.65
N ASP A 285 -2.29 -5.13 -2.45
CA ASP A 285 -1.92 -5.64 -3.79
C ASP A 285 -3.18 -6.07 -4.57
N ARG A 286 -4.24 -5.29 -4.39
CA ARG A 286 -5.56 -5.60 -4.91
C ARG A 286 -5.65 -5.27 -6.38
N ILE A 287 -6.21 -6.20 -7.14
CA ILE A 287 -6.61 -6.00 -8.52
C ILE A 287 -8.13 -6.13 -8.62
N ASP A 288 -8.77 -5.14 -9.21
CA ASP A 288 -10.18 -5.19 -9.58
C ASP A 288 -10.27 -5.44 -11.09
N VAL A 289 -10.75 -6.61 -11.46
CA VAL A 289 -10.93 -6.97 -12.86
C VAL A 289 -12.35 -6.56 -13.26
N PRO A 290 -12.51 -5.56 -14.14
CA PRO A 290 -13.83 -5.20 -14.64
C PRO A 290 -14.42 -6.37 -15.44
N GLU A 291 -15.75 -6.42 -15.57
CA GLU A 291 -16.40 -7.36 -16.47
C GLU A 291 -15.71 -7.28 -17.85
N ALA A 292 -15.39 -8.48 -18.40
CA ALA A 292 -14.62 -8.58 -19.62
C ALA A 292 -15.28 -7.80 -20.76
N THR A 293 -14.59 -6.78 -21.24
CA THR A 293 -14.95 -6.06 -22.46
C THR A 293 -13.93 -6.39 -23.55
N ALA A 294 -14.27 -6.19 -24.81
CA ALA A 294 -13.33 -6.34 -25.92
C ALA A 294 -12.05 -5.48 -25.82
N ALA A 295 -12.00 -4.62 -24.84
CA ALA A 295 -10.89 -3.71 -24.56
C ALA A 295 -10.05 -4.11 -23.34
N THR A 296 -10.40 -5.17 -22.62
CA THR A 296 -9.62 -5.67 -21.49
C THR A 296 -8.28 -6.21 -21.99
N PRO A 297 -7.12 -5.79 -21.44
CA PRO A 297 -5.82 -6.31 -21.86
C PRO A 297 -5.78 -7.83 -21.74
N MET A 298 -5.29 -8.51 -22.78
CA MET A 298 -5.31 -9.99 -22.86
C MET A 298 -4.60 -10.69 -21.69
N TRP A 299 -3.65 -10.06 -21.04
CA TRP A 299 -2.91 -10.66 -19.92
C TRP A 299 -3.68 -10.65 -18.59
N LEU A 300 -4.69 -9.75 -18.45
CA LEU A 300 -5.62 -9.67 -17.31
C LEU A 300 -7.08 -9.87 -17.75
N SER A 301 -7.34 -10.49 -18.89
CA SER A 301 -8.72 -10.73 -19.32
C SER A 301 -9.42 -11.70 -18.36
N ALA A 302 -10.69 -11.45 -18.08
CA ALA A 302 -11.52 -12.31 -17.22
C ALA A 302 -11.56 -13.77 -17.71
N ASP A 303 -11.32 -14.00 -19.01
CA ASP A 303 -11.23 -15.34 -19.61
C ASP A 303 -9.97 -16.11 -19.16
N ARG A 304 -8.97 -15.41 -18.61
CA ARG A 304 -7.71 -16.01 -18.15
C ARG A 304 -7.55 -15.99 -16.63
N LEU A 305 -8.33 -15.19 -15.91
CA LEU A 305 -8.26 -15.09 -14.47
C LEU A 305 -9.43 -15.86 -13.85
N THR A 306 -9.13 -16.70 -12.89
CA THR A 306 -10.11 -17.32 -12.01
C THR A 306 -9.94 -16.78 -10.60
N SER A 307 -11.02 -16.64 -9.85
CA SER A 307 -10.97 -16.24 -8.44
C SER A 307 -11.43 -17.38 -7.56
N ASP A 308 -10.73 -17.60 -6.46
CA ASP A 308 -11.15 -18.48 -5.36
C ASP A 308 -11.86 -17.70 -4.22
N GLY A 309 -12.16 -16.41 -4.45
CA GLY A 309 -12.75 -15.51 -3.47
C GLY A 309 -11.72 -14.84 -2.56
N ILE A 310 -10.43 -15.19 -2.66
CA ILE A 310 -9.32 -14.62 -1.88
C ILE A 310 -8.34 -13.93 -2.79
N ALA A 311 -7.99 -14.56 -3.91
CA ALA A 311 -7.00 -14.05 -4.85
C ALA A 311 -7.40 -14.35 -6.30
N TRP A 312 -6.85 -13.60 -7.24
CA TRP A 312 -6.88 -13.91 -8.65
C TRP A 312 -5.79 -14.91 -9.02
N ARG A 313 -6.11 -15.81 -9.97
CA ARG A 313 -5.18 -16.84 -10.46
C ARG A 313 -5.14 -16.86 -11.98
N LEU A 314 -3.93 -16.94 -12.52
CA LEU A 314 -3.66 -17.23 -13.92
C LEU A 314 -3.86 -18.74 -14.20
N PRO A 315 -4.01 -19.13 -15.49
CA PRO A 315 -3.96 -20.55 -15.89
C PRO A 315 -2.74 -21.26 -15.27
N GLY A 316 -2.97 -22.41 -14.68
CA GLY A 316 -1.94 -23.16 -13.93
C GLY A 316 -1.83 -22.79 -12.44
N GLY A 317 -2.75 -21.94 -11.92
CA GLY A 317 -2.91 -21.67 -10.48
C GLY A 317 -1.98 -20.63 -9.90
N ARG A 318 -1.13 -19.96 -10.71
CA ARG A 318 -0.25 -18.88 -10.26
C ARG A 318 -1.05 -17.67 -9.85
N LEU A 319 -0.72 -17.07 -8.69
CA LEU A 319 -1.35 -15.86 -8.17
C LEU A 319 -1.12 -14.66 -9.11
N ALA A 320 -2.12 -13.80 -9.20
CA ALA A 320 -2.17 -12.64 -10.09
C ALA A 320 -2.81 -11.43 -9.40
N GLY A 321 -2.42 -11.16 -8.16
CA GLY A 321 -2.99 -10.12 -7.32
C GLY A 321 -4.09 -10.61 -6.40
N SER A 322 -4.43 -9.81 -5.40
CA SER A 322 -5.36 -10.16 -4.33
C SER A 322 -6.77 -9.58 -4.55
N LEU A 323 -7.71 -10.06 -3.73
CA LEU A 323 -9.01 -9.42 -3.47
C LEU A 323 -9.03 -8.76 -2.09
N LEU A 324 -7.88 -8.72 -1.41
CA LEU A 324 -7.74 -8.25 -0.05
C LEU A 324 -8.07 -6.75 0.07
N THR A 325 -8.66 -6.41 1.21
CA THR A 325 -8.82 -5.02 1.65
C THR A 325 -8.04 -4.80 2.94
N LEU A 326 -7.61 -3.56 3.25
CA LEU A 326 -6.77 -3.35 4.43
C LEU A 326 -7.50 -3.63 5.75
N ASP A 327 -8.80 -3.38 5.84
CA ASP A 327 -9.60 -3.80 7.00
C ASP A 327 -9.64 -5.32 7.17
N ALA A 328 -9.75 -6.07 6.08
CA ALA A 328 -9.63 -7.53 6.11
C ALA A 328 -8.21 -7.99 6.47
N ALA A 329 -7.17 -7.32 5.98
CA ALA A 329 -5.79 -7.61 6.35
C ALA A 329 -5.57 -7.46 7.86
N ILE A 330 -6.09 -6.38 8.48
CA ILE A 330 -6.04 -6.17 9.94
C ILE A 330 -6.74 -7.32 10.66
N ARG A 331 -7.99 -7.64 10.31
CA ARG A 331 -8.73 -8.76 10.93
C ARG A 331 -8.00 -10.10 10.80
N ASN A 332 -7.40 -10.35 9.64
CA ASN A 332 -6.65 -11.57 9.39
C ASN A 332 -5.45 -11.70 10.32
N VAL A 333 -4.57 -10.68 10.37
CA VAL A 333 -3.35 -10.75 11.21
C VAL A 333 -3.66 -10.77 12.70
N GLU A 334 -4.75 -10.14 13.14
CA GLU A 334 -5.25 -10.22 14.52
C GLU A 334 -5.79 -11.63 14.82
N SER A 335 -6.68 -12.18 13.98
CA SER A 335 -7.28 -13.51 14.15
C SER A 335 -6.25 -14.63 14.14
N TRP A 336 -5.22 -14.52 13.30
CA TRP A 336 -4.11 -15.46 13.24
C TRP A 336 -3.06 -15.23 14.33
N ARG A 337 -3.24 -14.22 15.19
CA ARG A 337 -2.27 -13.82 16.24
C ARG A 337 -0.87 -13.56 15.68
N VAL A 338 -0.81 -12.95 14.52
CA VAL A 338 0.44 -12.51 13.86
C VAL A 338 0.90 -11.20 14.46
N MET A 339 -0.03 -10.27 14.68
CA MET A 339 0.19 -8.94 15.25
C MET A 339 -0.84 -8.66 16.36
N SER A 340 -0.45 -7.81 17.31
CA SER A 340 -1.41 -7.18 18.22
C SER A 340 -2.26 -6.14 17.48
N PRO A 341 -3.45 -5.75 18.00
CA PRO A 341 -4.30 -4.75 17.37
C PRO A 341 -3.58 -3.43 17.05
N GLY A 342 -2.79 -2.92 17.98
CA GLY A 342 -2.01 -1.69 17.76
C GLY A 342 -0.94 -1.84 16.67
N GLU A 343 -0.29 -3.01 16.58
CA GLU A 343 0.70 -3.28 15.54
C GLU A 343 0.05 -3.43 14.15
N ALA A 344 -1.13 -4.05 14.07
CA ALA A 344 -1.89 -4.20 12.84
C ALA A 344 -2.35 -2.84 12.30
N VAL A 345 -2.90 -1.98 13.18
CA VAL A 345 -3.25 -0.60 12.84
C VAL A 345 -2.00 0.16 12.38
N ALA A 346 -0.89 0.10 13.13
CA ALA A 346 0.35 0.78 12.75
C ALA A 346 0.88 0.32 11.39
N ALA A 347 0.72 -0.97 11.04
CA ALA A 347 1.16 -1.53 9.77
C ALA A 347 0.34 -1.05 8.56
N CYS A 348 -0.88 -0.56 8.77
CA CYS A 348 -1.73 0.03 7.73
C CYS A 348 -1.76 1.57 7.76
N THR A 349 -1.15 2.21 8.75
CA THR A 349 -1.28 3.67 8.96
C THR A 349 0.08 4.36 9.04
N LEU A 350 0.70 4.37 10.21
CA LEU A 350 1.94 5.09 10.50
C LEU A 350 3.15 4.55 9.72
N ARG A 351 3.26 3.24 9.58
CA ARG A 351 4.42 2.63 8.91
C ARG A 351 4.47 2.93 7.41
N PRO A 352 3.38 2.77 6.62
CA PRO A 352 3.38 3.22 5.22
C PRO A 352 3.52 4.74 5.08
N ALA A 353 2.96 5.53 6.01
CA ALA A 353 3.17 6.97 6.00
C ALA A 353 4.66 7.34 6.21
N ARG A 354 5.38 6.63 7.09
CA ARG A 354 6.83 6.80 7.28
C ARG A 354 7.65 6.40 6.04
N LEU A 355 7.27 5.32 5.35
CA LEU A 355 7.92 4.93 4.09
C LEU A 355 7.89 6.08 3.07
N LEU A 356 6.76 6.82 3.04
CA LEU A 356 6.57 7.93 2.10
C LEU A 356 6.99 9.31 2.64
N GLY A 357 7.47 9.40 3.91
CA GLY A 357 7.84 10.66 4.55
C GLY A 357 6.66 11.62 4.80
N ILE A 358 5.45 11.09 5.00
CA ILE A 358 4.21 11.88 5.20
C ILE A 358 3.59 11.70 6.59
N GLU A 359 4.28 11.04 7.52
CA GLU A 359 3.77 10.67 8.86
C GLU A 359 3.40 11.86 9.75
N ARG A 360 3.82 13.07 9.38
CA ARG A 360 3.38 14.28 10.07
C ARG A 360 1.92 14.63 9.82
N GLN A 361 1.38 14.17 8.70
CA GLN A 361 0.01 14.50 8.24
C GLN A 361 -0.89 13.28 8.14
N HIS A 362 -0.36 12.10 7.84
CA HIS A 362 -1.10 10.87 7.61
C HIS A 362 -0.67 9.76 8.58
N GLY A 363 -1.59 8.84 8.86
CA GLY A 363 -1.30 7.64 9.67
C GLY A 363 -1.09 7.92 11.17
N THR A 364 -1.52 9.05 11.67
CA THR A 364 -1.35 9.50 13.06
C THR A 364 -2.61 10.21 13.57
N LEU A 365 -2.81 10.22 14.91
CA LEU A 365 -3.85 11.00 15.58
C LEU A 365 -3.27 12.26 16.26
N ARG A 366 -2.10 12.74 15.87
CA ARG A 366 -1.48 13.93 16.43
C ARG A 366 -2.32 15.19 16.18
N VAL A 367 -2.35 16.08 17.15
CA VAL A 367 -2.90 17.43 16.96
C VAL A 367 -2.15 18.13 15.83
N GLY A 368 -2.88 18.77 14.94
CA GLY A 368 -2.39 19.41 13.72
C GLY A 368 -2.30 18.52 12.50
N ALA A 369 -2.37 17.20 12.65
CA ALA A 369 -2.44 16.28 11.51
C ALA A 369 -3.79 16.38 10.75
N ARG A 370 -3.83 15.87 9.54
CA ARG A 370 -5.09 15.74 8.79
C ARG A 370 -6.07 14.84 9.56
N ALA A 371 -7.32 15.22 9.55
CA ALA A 371 -8.39 14.40 10.11
C ALA A 371 -8.80 13.29 9.13
N ASP A 372 -7.84 12.42 8.79
CA ASP A 372 -8.03 11.19 8.05
C ASP A 372 -8.23 10.07 9.07
N LEU A 373 -9.45 9.59 9.25
CA LEU A 373 -9.85 8.78 10.39
C LEU A 373 -10.74 7.60 9.97
N VAL A 374 -10.69 6.52 10.73
CA VAL A 374 -11.55 5.35 10.56
C VAL A 374 -12.13 4.92 11.90
N ALA A 375 -13.43 4.76 11.96
CA ALA A 375 -14.11 4.11 13.08
C ALA A 375 -14.33 2.63 12.75
N LEU A 376 -13.89 1.76 13.64
CA LEU A 376 -14.03 0.30 13.54
C LEU A 376 -14.94 -0.24 14.64
N SER A 377 -15.78 -1.22 14.29
CA SER A 377 -16.52 -2.01 15.26
C SER A 377 -15.59 -2.93 16.07
N ASP A 378 -16.12 -3.56 17.11
CA ASP A 378 -15.40 -4.60 17.87
C ASP A 378 -14.99 -5.80 16.99
N ALA A 379 -15.75 -6.06 15.92
CA ALA A 379 -15.42 -7.09 14.94
C ALA A 379 -14.36 -6.64 13.91
N GLY A 380 -13.91 -5.38 13.98
CA GLY A 380 -12.96 -4.80 13.03
C GLY A 380 -13.59 -4.37 11.69
N ASP A 381 -14.93 -4.30 11.61
CA ASP A 381 -15.61 -3.78 10.42
C ASP A 381 -15.55 -2.25 10.39
N VAL A 382 -15.37 -1.66 9.21
CA VAL A 382 -15.39 -0.20 9.06
C VAL A 382 -16.81 0.33 9.24
N ILE A 383 -16.99 1.18 10.25
CA ILE A 383 -18.27 1.86 10.54
C ILE A 383 -18.35 3.17 9.77
N ALA A 384 -17.28 3.96 9.80
CA ALA A 384 -17.22 5.24 9.09
C ALA A 384 -15.79 5.62 8.75
N THR A 385 -15.62 6.41 7.71
CA THR A 385 -14.33 6.91 7.24
C THR A 385 -14.42 8.40 6.98
N TRP A 386 -13.45 9.16 7.50
CA TRP A 386 -13.29 10.60 7.26
C TRP A 386 -11.99 10.85 6.51
N VAL A 387 -12.04 11.75 5.55
CA VAL A 387 -10.88 12.22 4.79
C VAL A 387 -10.84 13.75 4.89
N GLY A 388 -9.79 14.26 5.50
CA GLY A 388 -9.68 15.70 5.80
C GLY A 388 -10.90 16.21 6.58
N GLY A 389 -11.37 15.48 7.58
CA GLY A 389 -12.53 15.82 8.41
C GLY A 389 -13.89 15.66 7.73
N ARG A 390 -13.94 15.35 6.43
CA ARG A 390 -15.18 15.09 5.70
C ARG A 390 -15.51 13.61 5.78
N GLU A 391 -16.71 13.28 6.28
CA GLU A 391 -17.22 11.90 6.21
C GLU A 391 -17.43 11.50 4.76
N VAL A 392 -16.74 10.45 4.32
CA VAL A 392 -16.78 9.93 2.94
C VAL A 392 -17.44 8.57 2.84
N PHE A 393 -17.58 7.90 3.97
CA PHE A 393 -18.27 6.62 4.07
C PHE A 393 -18.87 6.44 5.45
N ARG A 394 -20.08 5.91 5.49
CA ARG A 394 -20.74 5.38 6.70
C ARG A 394 -21.48 4.08 6.36
N ALA A 395 -21.20 3.04 7.13
CA ALA A 395 -21.94 1.78 7.03
C ALA A 395 -23.40 1.99 7.46
N LYS A 396 -24.31 1.31 6.76
CA LYS A 396 -25.71 1.30 7.20
C LYS A 396 -25.80 0.54 8.51
N PRO A 397 -26.61 1.01 9.48
CA PRO A 397 -26.92 0.21 10.66
C PRO A 397 -27.45 -1.17 10.24
N ARG A 398 -26.94 -2.22 10.87
CA ARG A 398 -27.45 -3.59 10.66
C ARG A 398 -28.76 -3.77 11.39
#